data_329a854bda4f2578d2d08df2e2dd8740
#
_entry.id   329a854bda4f2578d2d08df2e2dd8740
#
_cell.length_a   1.000
_cell.length_b   1.000
_cell.length_c   1.000
_cell.angle_alpha   90.00
_cell.angle_beta   90.00
_cell.angle_gamma   90.00
#
_symmetry.space_group_name_H-M   'P 1'
#
loop_
_entity.id
_entity.type
_entity.pdbx_description
1 polymer ?
#
loop_
_entity_poly.entity_id
_entity_poly.type
_entity_poly.pdbx_seq_one_letter_code
_entity_poly.pdbx_strand_id
1 'polypeptide(L)'
;MNFTYLTSILYLVILGIHVFMQLAATSLIFIKHHTPNNRTWYYIFVFFAVSAISSIIEMVMAFENTNILESYKLFSPIIIIPGFYIFFLIWCYIAELIRPHWLTVKRTILILLPSLLVAIPIVVLSAMSEISNIYSTVQLRAHISEFNVYIRITFVALFLPYCIGLICMRYKHKNPEIQKYIDLLIICLVLMVGSYIVSRCMQYFVGYIIHEVFYLMISVFIIYAE
;
A
#
# COMPACT_ATOMS: atom_id res chain seq x y z
N MET A 1 -19.30 11.93 -25.70
CA MET A 1 -19.09 11.17 -24.45
C MET A 1 -18.03 11.89 -23.65
N ASN A 2 -18.33 12.43 -22.47
CA ASN A 2 -17.37 13.26 -21.73
C ASN A 2 -16.18 12.39 -21.30
N PHE A 3 -14.96 12.88 -21.49
CA PHE A 3 -13.72 12.22 -21.12
C PHE A 3 -13.72 11.80 -19.64
N THR A 4 -14.27 12.61 -18.76
CA THR A 4 -14.45 12.31 -17.33
C THR A 4 -15.32 11.08 -17.06
N TYR A 5 -16.38 10.87 -17.86
CA TYR A 5 -17.25 9.70 -17.70
C TYR A 5 -16.55 8.40 -18.10
N LEU A 6 -15.78 8.43 -19.19
CA LEU A 6 -15.01 7.26 -19.65
C LEU A 6 -13.92 6.88 -18.64
N THR A 7 -13.23 7.86 -18.08
CA THR A 7 -12.19 7.62 -17.06
C THR A 7 -12.77 7.05 -15.78
N SER A 8 -13.96 7.48 -15.37
CA SER A 8 -14.66 6.96 -14.19
C SER A 8 -15.07 5.49 -14.37
N ILE A 9 -15.60 5.12 -15.54
CA ILE A 9 -15.94 3.73 -15.85
C ILE A 9 -14.68 2.86 -15.86
N LEU A 10 -13.63 3.31 -16.54
CA LEU A 10 -12.36 2.57 -16.60
C LEU A 10 -11.79 2.34 -15.19
N TYR A 11 -11.85 3.33 -14.34
CA TYR A 11 -11.44 3.22 -12.95
C TYR A 11 -12.22 2.14 -12.20
N LEU A 12 -13.56 2.16 -12.27
CA LEU A 12 -14.41 1.18 -11.59
C LEU A 12 -14.17 -0.25 -12.12
N VAL A 13 -13.92 -0.40 -13.42
CA VAL A 13 -13.58 -1.70 -14.02
C VAL A 13 -12.25 -2.21 -13.47
N ILE A 14 -11.21 -1.38 -13.44
CA ILE A 14 -9.90 -1.76 -12.89
C ILE A 14 -10.03 -2.14 -11.41
N LEU A 15 -10.75 -1.35 -10.64
CA LEU A 15 -10.98 -1.61 -9.22
C LEU A 15 -11.78 -2.89 -8.99
N GLY A 16 -12.79 -3.18 -9.83
CA GLY A 16 -13.55 -4.43 -9.81
C GLY A 16 -12.67 -5.65 -10.10
N ILE A 17 -11.79 -5.56 -11.10
CA ILE A 17 -10.80 -6.61 -11.39
C ILE A 17 -9.87 -6.81 -10.20
N HIS A 18 -9.41 -5.72 -9.59
CA HIS A 18 -8.54 -5.76 -8.42
C HIS A 18 -9.21 -6.48 -7.24
N VAL A 19 -10.44 -6.11 -6.88
CA VAL A 19 -11.22 -6.77 -5.81
C VAL A 19 -11.35 -8.27 -6.09
N PHE A 20 -11.72 -8.63 -7.34
CA PHE A 20 -11.86 -10.03 -7.71
C PHE A 20 -10.55 -10.81 -7.56
N MET A 21 -9.43 -10.26 -8.04
CA MET A 21 -8.11 -10.88 -7.92
C MET A 21 -7.69 -11.07 -6.47
N GLN A 22 -7.95 -10.07 -5.62
CA GLN A 22 -7.60 -10.14 -4.20
C GLN A 22 -8.42 -11.20 -3.46
N LEU A 23 -9.73 -11.28 -3.72
CA LEU A 23 -10.60 -12.29 -3.13
C LEU A 23 -10.22 -13.70 -3.60
N ALA A 24 -9.95 -13.86 -4.90
CA ALA A 24 -9.51 -15.14 -5.46
C ALA A 24 -8.17 -15.57 -4.84
N ALA A 25 -7.19 -14.66 -4.75
CA ALA A 25 -5.90 -14.93 -4.10
C ALA A 25 -6.06 -15.30 -2.63
N THR A 26 -6.87 -14.56 -1.87
CA THR A 26 -7.17 -14.87 -0.47
C THR A 26 -7.73 -16.28 -0.32
N SER A 27 -8.69 -16.65 -1.17
CA SER A 27 -9.33 -17.96 -1.16
C SER A 27 -8.35 -19.08 -1.53
N LEU A 28 -7.56 -18.89 -2.58
CA LEU A 28 -6.55 -19.88 -3.01
C LEU A 28 -5.49 -20.12 -1.94
N ILE A 29 -4.97 -19.06 -1.35
CA ILE A 29 -3.96 -19.14 -0.29
C ILE A 29 -4.55 -19.82 0.95
N PHE A 30 -5.80 -19.52 1.31
CA PHE A 30 -6.46 -20.17 2.43
C PHE A 30 -6.61 -21.68 2.23
N ILE A 31 -7.00 -22.10 1.01
CA ILE A 31 -7.19 -23.53 0.70
C ILE A 31 -5.87 -24.27 0.61
N LYS A 32 -4.86 -23.69 -0.05
CA LYS A 32 -3.61 -24.38 -0.40
C LYS A 32 -2.59 -24.43 0.74
N HIS A 33 -2.51 -23.41 1.57
CA HIS A 33 -1.38 -23.19 2.48
C HIS A 33 -1.74 -23.14 3.98
N HIS A 34 -2.92 -23.64 4.37
CA HIS A 34 -3.32 -23.67 5.78
C HIS A 34 -2.45 -24.69 6.57
N THR A 35 -1.14 -24.44 6.65
CA THR A 35 -0.23 -25.20 7.49
C THR A 35 0.21 -24.36 8.68
N PRO A 36 0.08 -24.86 9.92
CA PRO A 36 0.30 -24.05 11.14
C PRO A 36 1.74 -23.54 11.33
N ASN A 37 2.70 -24.04 10.57
CA ASN A 37 4.13 -23.68 10.70
C ASN A 37 4.63 -22.64 9.68
N ASN A 38 3.83 -22.24 8.72
CA ASN A 38 4.27 -21.32 7.69
C ASN A 38 3.83 -19.86 8.00
N ARG A 39 4.75 -19.06 8.56
CA ARG A 39 4.48 -17.65 8.89
C ARG A 39 4.36 -16.76 7.66
N THR A 40 5.02 -17.09 6.56
CA THR A 40 4.93 -16.36 5.30
C THR A 40 3.51 -16.37 4.76
N TRP A 41 2.85 -17.52 4.82
CA TRP A 41 1.44 -17.69 4.49
C TRP A 41 0.54 -16.68 5.21
N TYR A 42 0.75 -16.51 6.52
CA TYR A 42 -0.07 -15.59 7.33
C TYR A 42 0.03 -14.13 6.83
N TYR A 43 1.25 -13.66 6.54
CA TYR A 43 1.43 -12.29 6.04
C TYR A 43 0.77 -12.08 4.68
N ILE A 44 0.89 -13.05 3.77
CA ILE A 44 0.25 -12.98 2.45
C ILE A 44 -1.27 -13.04 2.57
N PHE A 45 -1.79 -13.94 3.38
CA PHE A 45 -3.24 -14.06 3.59
C PHE A 45 -3.82 -12.75 4.13
N VAL A 46 -3.21 -12.20 5.18
CA VAL A 46 -3.66 -10.93 5.78
C VAL A 46 -3.51 -9.78 4.77
N PHE A 47 -2.41 -9.76 4.00
CA PHE A 47 -2.21 -8.78 2.94
C PHE A 47 -3.36 -8.78 1.93
N PHE A 48 -3.68 -9.92 1.35
CA PHE A 48 -4.75 -10.02 0.34
C PHE A 48 -6.13 -9.72 0.93
N ALA A 49 -6.41 -10.20 2.14
CA ALA A 49 -7.69 -9.95 2.81
C ALA A 49 -7.89 -8.46 3.14
N VAL A 50 -6.88 -7.79 3.71
CA VAL A 50 -6.95 -6.35 4.02
C VAL A 50 -7.02 -5.53 2.75
N SER A 51 -6.28 -5.92 1.70
CA SER A 51 -6.33 -5.25 0.41
C SER A 51 -7.70 -5.35 -0.25
N ALA A 52 -8.32 -6.53 -0.23
CA ALA A 52 -9.67 -6.73 -0.75
C ALA A 52 -10.69 -5.83 -0.03
N ILE A 53 -10.63 -5.77 1.30
CA ILE A 53 -11.51 -4.91 2.10
C ILE A 53 -11.28 -3.43 1.75
N SER A 54 -10.02 -3.00 1.67
CA SER A 54 -9.68 -1.61 1.31
C SER A 54 -10.21 -1.25 -0.08
N SER A 55 -10.04 -2.13 -1.08
CA SER A 55 -10.53 -1.90 -2.44
C SER A 55 -12.06 -1.92 -2.53
N ILE A 56 -12.75 -2.73 -1.71
CA ILE A 56 -14.22 -2.71 -1.63
C ILE A 56 -14.70 -1.37 -1.04
N ILE A 57 -14.07 -0.88 0.02
CA ILE A 57 -14.40 0.42 0.61
C ILE A 57 -14.17 1.53 -0.41
N GLU A 58 -13.05 1.50 -1.14
CA GLU A 58 -12.75 2.48 -2.18
C GLU A 58 -13.78 2.42 -3.33
N MET A 59 -14.23 1.23 -3.72
CA MET A 59 -15.28 1.05 -4.73
C MET A 59 -16.63 1.63 -4.27
N VAL A 60 -17.03 1.40 -3.02
CA VAL A 60 -18.26 1.97 -2.45
C VAL A 60 -18.17 3.50 -2.43
N MET A 61 -17.06 4.06 -1.97
CA MET A 61 -16.84 5.51 -1.96
C MET A 61 -16.85 6.10 -3.38
N ALA A 62 -16.33 5.37 -4.37
CA ALA A 62 -16.34 5.81 -5.76
C ALA A 62 -17.76 5.81 -6.37
N PHE A 63 -18.63 4.90 -5.97
CA PHE A 63 -20.04 4.89 -6.40
C PHE A 63 -20.84 6.06 -5.80
N GLU A 64 -20.54 6.45 -4.57
CA GLU A 64 -21.25 7.56 -3.90
C GLU A 64 -20.85 8.95 -4.44
N ASN A 65 -19.63 9.08 -4.97
CA ASN A 65 -19.09 10.35 -5.47
C ASN A 65 -19.14 10.41 -6.99
N THR A 66 -20.02 11.26 -7.53
CA THR A 66 -20.15 11.51 -8.98
C THR A 66 -18.91 12.13 -9.63
N ASN A 67 -18.03 12.76 -8.83
CA ASN A 67 -16.75 13.34 -9.25
C ASN A 67 -15.58 12.55 -8.67
N ILE A 68 -15.32 11.37 -9.22
CA ILE A 68 -14.23 10.46 -8.78
C ILE A 68 -12.86 11.17 -8.76
N LEU A 69 -12.59 12.07 -9.72
CA LEU A 69 -11.34 12.84 -9.79
C LEU A 69 -11.18 13.85 -8.65
N GLU A 70 -12.28 14.37 -8.08
CA GLU A 70 -12.23 15.28 -6.94
C GLU A 70 -12.10 14.53 -5.60
N SER A 71 -12.45 13.25 -5.56
CA SER A 71 -12.36 12.42 -4.35
C SER A 71 -10.93 11.95 -4.02
N TYR A 72 -9.97 12.14 -4.93
CA TYR A 72 -8.54 11.85 -4.67
C TYR A 72 -7.91 12.90 -3.75
N LYS A 73 -8.19 12.75 -2.48
CA LYS A 73 -7.65 13.60 -1.42
C LYS A 73 -6.17 13.28 -1.21
N LEU A 74 -5.31 14.24 -1.55
CA LEU A 74 -3.89 14.14 -1.26
C LEU A 74 -3.69 13.96 0.24
N PHE A 75 -2.90 12.97 0.63
CA PHE A 75 -2.57 12.73 2.04
C PHE A 75 -3.76 12.55 2.99
N SER A 76 -4.93 12.08 2.49
CA SER A 76 -6.03 11.71 3.38
C SER A 76 -5.60 10.59 4.35
N PRO A 77 -5.84 10.73 5.65
CA PRO A 77 -5.51 9.69 6.64
C PRO A 77 -6.16 8.34 6.34
N ILE A 78 -7.37 8.35 5.80
CA ILE A 78 -8.12 7.14 5.42
C ILE A 78 -7.40 6.36 4.32
N ILE A 79 -6.55 7.01 3.51
CA ILE A 79 -5.84 6.39 2.40
C ILE A 79 -4.39 6.07 2.77
N ILE A 80 -3.68 7.06 3.36
CA ILE A 80 -2.24 6.89 3.64
C ILE A 80 -1.96 5.87 4.75
N ILE A 81 -2.82 5.79 5.77
CA ILE A 81 -2.62 4.88 6.89
C ILE A 81 -2.84 3.42 6.47
N PRO A 82 -4.00 3.03 5.89
CA PRO A 82 -4.17 1.67 5.38
C PRO A 82 -3.14 1.30 4.32
N GLY A 83 -2.85 2.19 3.37
CA GLY A 83 -1.83 1.98 2.33
C GLY A 83 -0.46 1.66 2.91
N PHE A 84 -0.05 2.33 3.99
CA PHE A 84 1.19 2.02 4.69
C PHE A 84 1.17 0.62 5.33
N TYR A 85 0.09 0.23 5.99
CA TYR A 85 0.02 -1.09 6.64
C TYR A 85 -0.09 -2.24 5.63
N ILE A 86 -0.75 -2.03 4.50
CA ILE A 86 -0.74 -2.96 3.36
C ILE A 86 0.70 -3.15 2.84
N PHE A 87 1.42 -2.05 2.60
CA PHE A 87 2.84 -2.10 2.26
C PHE A 87 3.66 -2.84 3.33
N PHE A 88 3.42 -2.57 4.59
CA PHE A 88 4.14 -3.22 5.69
C PHE A 88 3.93 -4.74 5.73
N LEU A 89 2.76 -5.23 5.35
CA LEU A 89 2.49 -6.68 5.26
C LEU A 89 3.34 -7.34 4.15
N ILE A 90 3.47 -6.69 2.97
CA ILE A 90 4.39 -7.15 1.92
C ILE A 90 5.83 -7.11 2.41
N TRP A 91 6.20 -6.05 3.11
CA TRP A 91 7.51 -5.91 3.72
C TRP A 91 7.82 -7.06 4.68
N CYS A 92 6.87 -7.40 5.57
CA CYS A 92 7.00 -8.53 6.48
C CYS A 92 7.17 -9.86 5.74
N TYR A 93 6.42 -10.07 4.67
CA TYR A 93 6.54 -11.25 3.83
C TYR A 93 7.94 -11.37 3.23
N ILE A 94 8.42 -10.32 2.58
CA ILE A 94 9.76 -10.31 1.98
C ILE A 94 10.85 -10.49 3.05
N ALA A 95 10.72 -9.83 4.19
CA ALA A 95 11.66 -9.96 5.30
C ALA A 95 11.73 -11.40 5.84
N GLU A 96 10.59 -12.08 5.92
CA GLU A 96 10.51 -13.50 6.36
C GLU A 96 11.05 -14.45 5.31
N LEU A 97 10.90 -14.15 4.01
CA LEU A 97 11.56 -14.90 2.92
C LEU A 97 13.09 -14.77 2.98
N ILE A 98 13.60 -13.57 3.25
CA ILE A 98 15.05 -13.32 3.36
C ILE A 98 15.63 -14.00 4.60
N ARG A 99 14.90 -13.97 5.71
CA ARG A 99 15.34 -14.49 7.00
C ARG A 99 14.18 -15.17 7.72
N PRO A 100 13.96 -16.47 7.48
CA PRO A 100 12.91 -17.23 8.15
C PRO A 100 13.01 -17.12 9.67
N HIS A 101 11.86 -16.94 10.32
CA HIS A 101 11.71 -16.80 11.77
C HIS A 101 12.41 -15.57 12.41
N TRP A 102 12.87 -14.61 11.58
CA TRP A 102 13.46 -13.37 12.12
C TRP A 102 12.40 -12.42 12.71
N LEU A 103 11.21 -12.37 12.12
CA LEU A 103 10.10 -11.54 12.59
C LEU A 103 9.39 -12.21 13.79
N THR A 104 9.90 -11.97 14.97
CA THR A 104 9.18 -12.29 16.22
C THR A 104 8.12 -11.21 16.49
N VAL A 105 7.07 -11.54 17.26
CA VAL A 105 6.03 -10.57 17.65
C VAL A 105 6.65 -9.30 18.24
N LYS A 106 7.63 -9.47 19.15
CA LYS A 106 8.34 -8.34 19.76
C LYS A 106 9.04 -7.45 18.73
N ARG A 107 9.74 -8.05 17.75
CA ARG A 107 10.43 -7.30 16.69
C ARG A 107 9.44 -6.62 15.74
N THR A 108 8.37 -7.30 15.37
CA THR A 108 7.33 -6.73 14.52
C THR A 108 6.70 -5.50 15.18
N ILE A 109 6.36 -5.57 16.46
CA ILE A 109 5.84 -4.41 17.21
C ILE A 109 6.89 -3.29 17.27
N LEU A 110 8.16 -3.60 17.53
CA LEU A 110 9.22 -2.59 17.60
C LEU A 110 9.43 -1.88 16.26
N ILE A 111 9.36 -2.64 15.15
CA ILE A 111 9.49 -2.09 13.80
C ILE A 111 8.27 -1.23 13.42
N LEU A 112 7.06 -1.63 13.86
CA LEU A 112 5.83 -0.87 13.63
C LEU A 112 5.71 0.38 14.52
N LEU A 113 6.40 0.43 15.64
CA LEU A 113 6.25 1.49 16.63
C LEU A 113 6.41 2.91 16.06
N PRO A 114 7.42 3.21 15.21
CA PRO A 114 7.55 4.54 14.62
C PRO A 114 6.33 4.96 13.80
N SER A 115 5.76 4.03 13.00
CA SER A 115 4.58 4.32 12.19
C SER A 115 3.33 4.53 13.06
N LEU A 116 3.16 3.76 14.13
CA LEU A 116 2.06 3.94 15.08
C LEU A 116 2.14 5.28 15.80
N LEU A 117 3.34 5.68 16.26
CA LEU A 117 3.57 6.96 16.93
C LEU A 117 3.24 8.16 16.03
N VAL A 118 3.41 8.02 14.70
CA VAL A 118 3.07 9.08 13.75
C VAL A 118 1.60 8.97 13.29
N ALA A 119 1.04 7.78 13.16
CA ALA A 119 -0.33 7.58 12.72
C ALA A 119 -1.36 8.09 13.74
N ILE A 120 -1.13 7.88 15.03
CA ILE A 120 -2.05 8.33 16.09
C ILE A 120 -2.28 9.85 16.04
N PRO A 121 -1.24 10.71 16.07
CA PRO A 121 -1.42 12.15 15.91
C PRO A 121 -2.11 12.55 14.60
N ILE A 122 -1.85 11.84 13.48
CA ILE A 122 -2.53 12.12 12.21
C ILE A 122 -4.04 11.94 12.36
N VAL A 123 -4.49 10.85 12.97
CA VAL A 123 -5.92 10.59 13.18
C VAL A 123 -6.54 11.65 14.09
N VAL A 124 -5.90 11.95 15.22
CA VAL A 124 -6.38 12.95 16.19
C VAL A 124 -6.46 14.34 15.57
N LEU A 125 -5.38 14.80 14.92
CA LEU A 125 -5.34 16.11 14.28
C LEU A 125 -6.32 16.22 13.12
N SER A 126 -6.55 15.13 12.37
CA SER A 126 -7.53 15.13 11.28
C SER A 126 -8.98 15.22 11.77
N ALA A 127 -9.26 14.70 12.96
CA ALA A 127 -10.57 14.82 13.58
C ALA A 127 -10.82 16.23 14.16
N MET A 128 -9.75 16.94 14.51
CA MET A 128 -9.82 18.29 15.14
C MET A 128 -9.65 19.43 14.14
N SER A 129 -9.17 19.19 12.93
CA SER A 129 -8.83 20.21 11.94
C SER A 129 -9.90 20.33 10.87
N GLU A 130 -10.28 21.57 10.53
CA GLU A 130 -11.13 21.86 9.36
C GLU A 130 -10.47 21.42 8.04
N ILE A 131 -9.11 21.35 8.01
CA ILE A 131 -8.33 20.86 6.89
C ILE A 131 -8.18 19.33 7.00
N SER A 132 -9.28 18.62 6.92
CA SER A 132 -9.23 17.15 6.93
C SER A 132 -8.57 16.60 5.66
N ASN A 133 -8.61 17.33 4.54
CA ASN A 133 -8.25 16.84 3.23
C ASN A 133 -7.53 17.88 2.37
N ILE A 134 -6.36 17.52 1.85
CA ILE A 134 -5.61 18.31 0.87
C ILE A 134 -5.87 17.69 -0.50
N TYR A 135 -6.46 18.47 -1.42
CA TYR A 135 -6.89 18.00 -2.73
C TYR A 135 -5.87 18.29 -3.85
N SER A 136 -4.96 19.24 -3.64
CA SER A 136 -4.02 19.66 -4.68
C SER A 136 -2.65 20.01 -4.14
N THR A 137 -1.65 20.01 -5.04
CA THR A 137 -0.27 20.46 -4.72
C THR A 137 -0.22 21.94 -4.36
N VAL A 138 -1.16 22.76 -4.88
CA VAL A 138 -1.26 24.18 -4.54
C VAL A 138 -1.73 24.33 -3.08
N GLN A 139 -2.74 23.57 -2.69
CA GLN A 139 -3.19 23.55 -1.29
C GLN A 139 -2.11 22.98 -0.36
N LEU A 140 -1.39 21.94 -0.79
CA LEU A 140 -0.26 21.41 -0.02
C LEU A 140 0.79 22.49 0.25
N ARG A 141 1.14 23.29 -0.77
CA ARG A 141 2.10 24.40 -0.61
C ARG A 141 1.58 25.50 0.31
N ALA A 142 0.30 25.84 0.21
CA ALA A 142 -0.33 26.86 1.05
C ALA A 142 -0.34 26.47 2.55
N HIS A 143 -0.47 25.16 2.83
CA HIS A 143 -0.61 24.63 4.19
C HIS A 143 0.63 23.85 4.67
N ILE A 144 1.76 23.93 3.96
CA ILE A 144 2.97 23.15 4.27
C ILE A 144 3.57 23.45 5.66
N SER A 145 3.34 24.67 6.15
CA SER A 145 3.76 25.09 7.49
C SER A 145 2.88 24.53 8.61
N GLU A 146 1.74 23.96 8.28
CA GLU A 146 0.85 23.39 9.28
C GLU A 146 1.40 22.04 9.80
N PHE A 147 1.40 21.90 11.11
CA PHE A 147 1.88 20.69 11.77
C PHE A 147 1.16 19.42 11.26
N ASN A 148 -0.15 19.52 10.99
CA ASN A 148 -0.95 18.41 10.45
C ASN A 148 -0.44 17.94 9.08
N VAL A 149 -0.07 18.85 8.19
CA VAL A 149 0.48 18.52 6.86
C VAL A 149 1.86 17.95 7.00
N TYR A 150 2.70 18.56 7.83
CA TYR A 150 4.07 18.10 8.05
C TYR A 150 4.13 16.67 8.60
N ILE A 151 3.27 16.32 9.56
CA ILE A 151 3.23 14.98 10.14
C ILE A 151 2.78 13.92 9.13
N ARG A 152 1.87 14.25 8.19
CA ARG A 152 1.45 13.36 7.09
C ARG A 152 2.59 13.11 6.10
N ILE A 153 3.33 14.16 5.74
CA ILE A 153 4.53 14.03 4.88
C ILE A 153 5.55 13.14 5.56
N THR A 154 5.80 13.34 6.86
CA THR A 154 6.69 12.50 7.65
C THR A 154 6.25 11.04 7.65
N PHE A 155 4.94 10.78 7.78
CA PHE A 155 4.41 9.41 7.72
C PHE A 155 4.68 8.74 6.36
N VAL A 156 4.44 9.46 5.26
CA VAL A 156 4.77 8.95 3.92
C VAL A 156 6.27 8.73 3.77
N ALA A 157 7.11 9.60 4.33
CA ALA A 157 8.57 9.43 4.29
C ALA A 157 9.05 8.15 5.02
N LEU A 158 8.25 7.58 5.93
CA LEU A 158 8.58 6.29 6.59
C LEU A 158 8.67 5.10 5.62
N PHE A 159 8.09 5.17 4.42
CA PHE A 159 8.28 4.13 3.41
C PHE A 159 9.77 3.94 3.05
N LEU A 160 10.56 5.04 3.03
CA LEU A 160 11.96 5.00 2.65
C LEU A 160 12.84 4.11 3.55
N PRO A 161 12.87 4.27 4.89
CA PRO A 161 13.67 3.42 5.75
C PRO A 161 13.26 1.94 5.69
N TYR A 162 11.99 1.63 5.44
CA TYR A 162 11.56 0.24 5.24
C TYR A 162 12.10 -0.33 3.93
N CYS A 163 12.03 0.42 2.82
CA CYS A 163 12.62 0.00 1.54
C CYS A 163 14.15 -0.20 1.67
N ILE A 164 14.84 0.74 2.29
CA ILE A 164 16.29 0.63 2.55
C ILE A 164 16.59 -0.60 3.42
N GLY A 165 15.78 -0.85 4.44
CA GLY A 165 15.90 -2.03 5.30
C GLY A 165 15.85 -3.35 4.52
N LEU A 166 14.92 -3.50 3.55
CA LEU A 166 14.85 -4.67 2.67
C LEU A 166 16.10 -4.81 1.80
N ILE A 167 16.55 -3.72 1.19
CA ILE A 167 17.76 -3.71 0.36
C ILE A 167 18.98 -4.14 1.20
N CYS A 168 19.12 -3.62 2.42
CA CYS A 168 20.20 -4.01 3.31
C CYS A 168 20.13 -5.49 3.76
N MET A 169 18.92 -6.00 4.00
CA MET A 169 18.73 -7.41 4.36
C MET A 169 19.05 -8.37 3.20
N ARG A 170 18.74 -7.96 1.97
CA ARG A 170 19.00 -8.73 0.74
C ARG A 170 20.46 -9.14 0.59
N TYR A 171 21.41 -8.26 0.89
CA TYR A 171 22.85 -8.52 0.71
C TYR A 171 23.37 -9.75 1.48
N LYS A 172 22.54 -10.35 2.33
CA LYS A 172 22.95 -11.50 3.16
C LYS A 172 22.38 -12.84 2.69
N HIS A 173 21.63 -12.88 1.58
CA HIS A 173 21.02 -14.13 1.09
C HIS A 173 21.97 -14.88 0.16
N LYS A 174 22.16 -16.21 0.40
CA LYS A 174 23.14 -17.03 -0.31
C LYS A 174 22.58 -17.80 -1.51
N ASN A 175 21.24 -17.96 -1.61
CA ASN A 175 20.61 -18.70 -2.72
C ASN A 175 20.31 -17.77 -3.89
N PRO A 176 20.91 -17.98 -5.11
CA PRO A 176 20.75 -17.06 -6.23
C PRO A 176 19.35 -17.05 -6.85
N GLU A 177 18.59 -18.14 -6.79
CA GLU A 177 17.24 -18.20 -7.35
C GLU A 177 16.26 -17.43 -6.47
N ILE A 178 16.28 -17.67 -5.17
CA ILE A 178 15.50 -16.92 -4.19
C ILE A 178 15.89 -15.44 -4.23
N GLN A 179 17.17 -15.15 -4.42
CA GLN A 179 17.64 -13.77 -4.51
C GLN A 179 17.04 -13.04 -5.71
N LYS A 180 16.99 -13.63 -6.90
CA LYS A 180 16.35 -13.02 -8.09
C LYS A 180 14.87 -12.73 -7.84
N TYR A 181 14.16 -13.65 -7.20
CA TYR A 181 12.76 -13.47 -6.84
C TYR A 181 12.55 -12.31 -5.86
N ILE A 182 13.36 -12.26 -4.79
CA ILE A 182 13.35 -11.17 -3.82
C ILE A 182 13.65 -9.83 -4.49
N ASP A 183 14.64 -9.80 -5.39
CA ASP A 183 15.01 -8.58 -6.13
C ASP A 183 13.84 -8.04 -6.95
N LEU A 184 13.14 -8.92 -7.65
CA LEU A 184 11.98 -8.56 -8.44
C LEU A 184 10.87 -8.00 -7.56
N LEU A 185 10.58 -8.64 -6.43
CA LEU A 185 9.60 -8.15 -5.47
C LEU A 185 9.97 -6.78 -4.90
N ILE A 186 11.23 -6.55 -4.54
CA ILE A 186 11.71 -5.26 -4.04
C ILE A 186 11.57 -4.18 -5.11
N ILE A 187 11.95 -4.48 -6.35
CA ILE A 187 11.80 -3.54 -7.48
C ILE A 187 10.33 -3.18 -7.68
N CYS A 188 9.44 -4.18 -7.76
CA CYS A 188 8.01 -3.94 -7.91
C CYS A 188 7.44 -3.13 -6.75
N LEU A 189 7.88 -3.40 -5.51
CA LEU A 189 7.46 -2.67 -4.32
C LEU A 189 7.90 -1.19 -4.37
N VAL A 190 9.15 -0.93 -4.74
CA VAL A 190 9.68 0.44 -4.88
C VAL A 190 8.96 1.19 -5.99
N LEU A 191 8.69 0.54 -7.13
CA LEU A 191 7.94 1.13 -8.24
C LEU A 191 6.48 1.39 -7.86
N MET A 192 5.84 0.49 -7.11
CA MET A 192 4.49 0.68 -6.58
C MET A 192 4.42 1.89 -5.64
N VAL A 193 5.34 2.00 -4.68
CA VAL A 193 5.41 3.13 -3.77
C VAL A 193 5.72 4.43 -4.53
N GLY A 194 6.68 4.40 -5.44
CA GLY A 194 7.05 5.56 -6.26
C GLY A 194 5.88 6.04 -7.11
N SER A 195 5.18 5.13 -7.81
CA SER A 195 4.00 5.48 -8.62
C SER A 195 2.84 6.00 -7.76
N TYR A 196 2.65 5.44 -6.55
CA TYR A 196 1.67 5.95 -5.58
C TYR A 196 1.98 7.39 -5.18
N ILE A 197 3.22 7.69 -4.79
CA ILE A 197 3.63 9.04 -4.41
C ILE A 197 3.47 10.01 -5.59
N VAL A 198 3.92 9.62 -6.79
CA VAL A 198 3.81 10.44 -8.00
C VAL A 198 2.34 10.69 -8.35
N SER A 199 1.48 9.67 -8.31
CA SER A 199 0.05 9.81 -8.61
C SER A 199 -0.63 10.78 -7.64
N ARG A 200 -0.27 10.72 -6.36
CA ARG A 200 -0.85 11.59 -5.32
C ARG A 200 -0.31 13.03 -5.40
N CYS A 201 0.98 13.19 -5.72
CA CYS A 201 1.57 14.53 -5.86
C CYS A 201 1.15 15.27 -7.13
N MET A 202 0.96 14.54 -8.23
CA MET A 202 0.68 15.14 -9.54
C MET A 202 -0.80 15.11 -9.93
N GLN A 203 -1.65 14.44 -9.16
CA GLN A 203 -3.08 14.24 -9.46
C GLN A 203 -3.34 13.63 -10.85
N TYR A 204 -2.38 12.87 -11.39
CA TYR A 204 -2.52 12.25 -12.68
C TYR A 204 -3.18 10.88 -12.57
N PHE A 205 -4.29 10.71 -13.28
CA PHE A 205 -4.98 9.44 -13.46
C PHE A 205 -4.06 8.32 -13.97
N VAL A 206 -3.11 8.67 -14.85
CA VAL A 206 -2.10 7.73 -15.37
C VAL A 206 -1.23 7.18 -14.26
N GLY A 207 -0.84 7.99 -13.28
CA GLY A 207 -0.04 7.53 -12.14
C GLY A 207 -0.80 6.53 -11.27
N TYR A 208 -2.12 6.70 -11.14
CA TYR A 208 -2.96 5.74 -10.43
C TYR A 208 -3.04 4.39 -11.17
N ILE A 209 -3.28 4.40 -12.48
CA ILE A 209 -3.27 3.16 -13.28
C ILE A 209 -1.93 2.44 -13.16
N ILE A 210 -0.81 3.17 -13.24
CA ILE A 210 0.53 2.59 -13.10
C ILE A 210 0.68 1.95 -11.71
N HIS A 211 0.21 2.61 -10.66
CA HIS A 211 0.23 2.07 -9.29
C HIS A 211 -0.54 0.74 -9.21
N GLU A 212 -1.76 0.69 -9.74
CA GLU A 212 -2.60 -0.51 -9.73
C GLU A 212 -1.98 -1.65 -10.54
N VAL A 213 -1.35 -1.34 -11.69
CA VAL A 213 -0.62 -2.35 -12.49
C VAL A 213 0.52 -2.96 -11.69
N PHE A 214 1.35 -2.17 -11.01
CA PHE A 214 2.43 -2.70 -10.17
C PHE A 214 1.89 -3.51 -8.98
N TYR A 215 0.80 -3.07 -8.39
CA TYR A 215 0.14 -3.79 -7.32
C TYR A 215 -0.37 -5.17 -7.79
N LEU A 216 -1.02 -5.23 -8.96
CA LEU A 216 -1.44 -6.49 -9.58
C LEU A 216 -0.24 -7.38 -9.93
N MET A 217 0.84 -6.83 -10.46
CA MET A 217 2.07 -7.58 -10.73
C MET A 217 2.62 -8.22 -9.46
N ILE A 218 2.74 -7.49 -8.36
CA ILE A 218 3.18 -8.04 -7.07
C ILE A 218 2.27 -9.18 -6.64
N SER A 219 0.96 -9.01 -6.75
CA SER A 219 -0.04 -10.02 -6.39
C SER A 219 0.13 -11.30 -7.22
N VAL A 220 0.30 -11.17 -8.54
CA VAL A 220 0.54 -12.30 -9.44
C VAL A 220 1.85 -13.01 -9.12
N PHE A 221 2.94 -12.27 -8.88
CA PHE A 221 4.22 -12.85 -8.51
C PHE A 221 4.16 -13.63 -7.20
N ILE A 222 3.45 -13.10 -6.21
CA ILE A 222 3.27 -13.79 -4.92
C ILE A 222 2.48 -15.09 -5.11
N ILE A 223 1.38 -15.05 -5.87
CA ILE A 223 0.53 -16.23 -6.15
C ILE A 223 1.32 -17.30 -6.93
N TYR A 224 2.17 -16.88 -7.89
CA TYR A 224 2.95 -17.81 -8.71
C TYR A 224 4.07 -18.49 -7.91
N ALA A 225 4.62 -17.82 -6.91
CA ALA A 225 5.74 -18.33 -6.13
C ALA A 225 5.32 -19.26 -4.99
N GLU A 226 4.08 -19.19 -4.56
CA GLU A 226 3.46 -20.05 -3.52
C GLU A 226 2.72 -21.24 -4.15
#